data_fc0d98470a61ac1ba946c6275ab03f58
#
_entry.id   fc0d98470a61ac1ba946c6275ab03f58
#
_cell.length_a   1.000
_cell.length_b   1.000
_cell.length_c   1.000
_cell.angle_alpha   90.00
_cell.angle_beta   90.00
_cell.angle_gamma   90.00
#
_symmetry.space_group_name_H-M   'P 1'
#
loop_
_entity.id
_entity.type
_entity.pdbx_description
1 polymer ?
#
loop_
_entity_poly.entity_id
_entity_poly.type
_entity_poly.pdbx_seq_one_letter_code
_entity_poly.pdbx_strand_id
1 'polypeptide(L)' 'MEQKITITIADRQYPMKANSADQEEAIRKAAVRVNTKIAGYQDKFPGKSLIEILS' A
#
# COMPACT_ATOMS: atom_id res chain seq x y z
N MET A 1 19.30 0.82 -12.61
CA MET A 1 19.93 0.22 -11.42
C MET A 1 18.83 -0.21 -10.45
N GLU A 2 18.90 -1.44 -9.99
CA GLU A 2 17.88 -1.98 -9.09
C GLU A 2 17.98 -1.32 -7.71
N GLN A 3 16.85 -0.86 -7.17
CA GLN A 3 16.78 -0.25 -5.85
C GLN A 3 15.77 -0.99 -4.99
N LYS A 4 16.12 -1.17 -3.73
CA LYS A 4 15.20 -1.75 -2.75
C LYS A 4 14.39 -0.63 -2.12
N ILE A 5 13.08 -0.79 -2.13
CA ILE A 5 12.18 0.16 -1.50
C ILE A 5 11.24 -0.60 -0.56
N THR A 6 10.78 0.08 0.48
CA THR A 6 9.81 -0.48 1.41
C THR A 6 8.52 0.31 1.30
N ILE A 7 7.42 -0.40 1.08
CA ILE A 7 6.10 0.19 0.95
C ILE A 7 5.27 -0.19 2.16
N THR A 8 4.58 0.77 2.74
CA THR A 8 3.68 0.53 3.86
C THR A 8 2.24 0.50 3.36
N ILE A 9 1.56 -0.62 3.57
CA ILE A 9 0.14 -0.78 3.26
C ILE A 9 -0.55 -1.28 4.52
N ALA A 10 -1.52 -0.50 5.02
CA ALA A 10 -2.31 -0.86 6.20
C ALA A 10 -1.43 -1.25 7.39
N ASP A 11 -0.44 -0.43 7.71
CA ASP A 11 0.51 -0.63 8.82
C ASP A 11 1.47 -1.81 8.65
N ARG A 12 1.48 -2.45 7.48
CA ARG A 12 2.44 -3.51 7.17
C ARG A 12 3.44 -3.02 6.15
N GLN A 13 4.68 -3.42 6.31
CA GLN A 13 5.76 -3.07 5.40
C GLN A 13 6.04 -4.20 4.43
N TYR A 14 6.12 -3.86 3.15
CA TYR A 14 6.41 -4.81 2.09
C TYR A 14 7.68 -4.40 1.36
N PRO A 15 8.72 -5.22 1.39
CA PRO A 15 9.93 -4.94 0.61
C PRO A 15 9.66 -5.19 -0.87
N MET A 16 10.08 -4.24 -1.71
CA MET A 16 9.94 -4.37 -3.16
C MET A 16 11.20 -3.91 -3.84
N LYS A 17 11.36 -4.27 -5.10
CA LYS A 17 12.48 -3.86 -5.91
C LYS A 17 11.99 -3.02 -7.07
N ALA A 18 12.69 -1.93 -7.33
CA ALA A 18 12.42 -1.06 -8.47
C ALA A 18 13.65 -1.00 -9.35
N ASN A 19 13.46 -1.11 -10.67
CA ASN A 19 14.56 -1.08 -11.63
C ASN A 19 14.88 0.32 -12.12
N SER A 20 14.00 1.27 -11.87
CA SER A 20 14.18 2.66 -12.31
C SER A 20 13.44 3.60 -11.37
N ALA A 21 13.76 4.90 -11.48
CA ALA A 21 13.06 5.92 -10.70
C ALA A 21 11.58 6.01 -11.10
N ASP A 22 11.27 5.81 -12.37
CA ASP A 22 9.89 5.83 -12.84
C ASP A 22 9.09 4.67 -12.25
N GLN A 23 9.69 3.50 -12.15
CA GLN A 23 9.05 2.34 -11.57
C GLN A 23 8.85 2.53 -10.06
N GLU A 24 9.83 3.10 -9.38
CA GLU A 24 9.71 3.41 -7.96
C GLU A 24 8.54 4.36 -7.71
N GLU A 25 8.43 5.42 -8.52
CA GLU A 25 7.34 6.38 -8.39
C GLU A 25 5.99 5.71 -8.64
N ALA A 26 5.88 4.86 -9.65
CA ALA A 26 4.65 4.13 -9.95
C ALA A 26 4.22 3.23 -8.78
N ILE A 27 5.18 2.55 -8.17
CA ILE A 27 4.92 1.68 -7.03
C ILE A 27 4.42 2.51 -5.83
N ARG A 28 5.05 3.65 -5.56
CA ARG A 28 4.65 4.52 -4.46
C ARG A 28 3.25 5.10 -4.68
N LYS A 29 2.93 5.50 -5.90
CA LYS A 29 1.59 6.01 -6.23
C LYS A 29 0.53 4.92 -6.07
N ALA A 30 0.84 3.70 -6.49
CA ALA A 30 -0.07 2.58 -6.31
C ALA A 30 -0.34 2.31 -4.83
N ALA A 31 0.70 2.36 -3.99
CA ALA A 31 0.57 2.16 -2.54
C ALA A 31 -0.33 3.23 -1.92
N VAL A 32 -0.18 4.48 -2.33
CA VAL A 32 -1.04 5.58 -1.84
C VAL A 32 -2.50 5.32 -2.20
N ARG A 33 -2.78 4.87 -3.42
CA ARG A 33 -4.14 4.57 -3.85
C ARG A 33 -4.75 3.45 -3.03
N VAL A 34 -4.00 2.38 -2.80
CA VAL A 34 -4.46 1.25 -1.99
C VAL A 34 -4.75 1.71 -0.57
N ASN A 35 -3.84 2.46 0.04
CA ASN A 35 -4.02 2.95 1.40
C ASN A 35 -5.23 3.87 1.51
N THR A 36 -5.49 4.71 0.51
CA THR A 36 -6.65 5.59 0.48
C THR A 36 -7.95 4.78 0.46
N LYS A 37 -8.00 3.72 -0.34
CA LYS A 37 -9.18 2.86 -0.40
C LYS A 37 -9.41 2.12 0.91
N ILE A 38 -8.34 1.61 1.53
CA ILE A 38 -8.43 0.92 2.81
C ILE A 38 -8.95 1.87 3.88
N ALA A 39 -8.44 3.09 3.93
CA ALA A 39 -8.89 4.09 4.88
C ALA A 39 -10.37 4.40 4.70
N GLY A 40 -10.83 4.47 3.45
CA GLY A 40 -12.25 4.68 3.15
C GLY A 40 -13.13 3.54 3.66
N TYR A 41 -12.70 2.30 3.48
CA TYR A 41 -13.42 1.15 3.99
C TYR A 41 -13.45 1.12 5.51
N GLN A 42 -12.34 1.42 6.17
CA GLN A 42 -12.27 1.45 7.62
C GLN A 42 -13.17 2.55 8.19
N ASP A 43 -13.29 3.65 7.49
CA ASP A 43 -14.17 4.75 7.88
C ASP A 43 -15.65 4.33 7.82
N LYS A 44 -16.02 3.53 6.80
CA LYS A 44 -17.39 3.02 6.66
C LYS A 44 -17.71 1.89 7.62
N PHE A 45 -16.72 1.11 8.01
CA PHE A 45 -16.89 -0.07 8.85
C PHE A 45 -15.96 0.00 10.07
N PRO A 46 -16.19 0.96 10.96
CA PRO A 46 -15.34 1.10 12.12
C PRO A 46 -15.41 -0.15 13.02
N GLY A 47 -14.26 -0.56 13.52
CA GLY A 47 -14.18 -1.74 14.37
C GLY A 47 -13.92 -3.04 13.65
N LYS A 48 -13.91 -3.03 12.31
CA LYS A 48 -13.57 -4.24 11.54
C LYS A 48 -12.09 -4.25 11.17
N SER A 49 -11.51 -5.44 11.21
CA SER A 49 -10.12 -5.60 10.80
C SER A 49 -9.98 -5.53 9.28
N LEU A 50 -8.77 -5.26 8.80
CA LEU A 50 -8.49 -5.24 7.37
C LEU A 50 -8.84 -6.56 6.71
N ILE A 51 -8.57 -7.68 7.38
CA ILE A 51 -8.86 -9.01 6.85
C ILE A 51 -10.37 -9.18 6.66
N GLU A 52 -11.19 -8.72 7.60
CA GLU A 52 -12.64 -8.80 7.48
C GLU A 52 -13.17 -7.94 6.32
N ILE A 53 -12.58 -6.76 6.13
CA ILE A 53 -13.00 -5.85 5.06
C ILE A 53 -12.69 -6.45 3.69
N LEU A 54 -11.56 -7.11 3.55
CA LEU A 54 -11.10 -7.68 2.28
C LEU A 54 -11.65 -9.07 1.98
N SER A 55 -12.30 -9.70 2.92
CA SER A 55 -12.85 -11.06 2.76
C SER A 55 -14.08 -11.12 1.87
#